data_fc83be6de262434c9e21b5e12b5ae8f9
#
_entry.id   fc83be6de262434c9e21b5e12b5ae8f9
#
_cell.length_a   1.000
_cell.length_b   1.000
_cell.length_c   1.000
_cell.angle_alpha   90.00
_cell.angle_beta   90.00
_cell.angle_gamma   90.00
#
_symmetry.space_group_name_H-M   'P 1'
#
loop_
_entity.id
_entity.type
_entity.pdbx_description
1 polymer ?
#
loop_
_entity_poly.entity_id
_entity_poly.type
_entity_poly.pdbx_seq_one_letter_code
_entity_poly.pdbx_strand_id
1 'polypeptide(L)'
;MKRIVLDASAVMAFFENRTGAEKVEELIGLAVQGKGELLMSVVNWGEVYYSIWRTKGEAAAKTALAEIAQLPIQIVLADFEVTKLAAEFKAQHKLPYADCFVAALTKLRRASLMATDRDFRAVARVISLQLI
;
A
#
# COMPACT_ATOMS: atom_id res chain seq x y z
N MET A 1 9.22 -11.32 12.81
CA MET A 1 8.88 -9.91 12.51
C MET A 1 7.69 -9.88 11.56
N LYS A 2 6.70 -9.06 11.89
CA LYS A 2 5.49 -8.94 11.09
C LYS A 2 5.71 -8.07 9.86
N ARG A 3 5.35 -8.56 8.68
CA ARG A 3 5.43 -7.80 7.43
C ARG A 3 4.06 -7.30 7.03
N ILE A 4 3.94 -6.01 6.82
CA ILE A 4 2.70 -5.35 6.46
C ILE A 4 2.91 -4.58 5.16
N VAL A 5 2.02 -4.80 4.19
CA VAL A 5 1.97 -3.98 2.97
C VAL A 5 0.89 -2.93 3.18
N LEU A 6 1.24 -1.67 2.91
CA LEU A 6 0.30 -0.56 2.89
C LEU A 6 -0.02 -0.22 1.44
N ASP A 7 -1.31 -0.16 1.09
CA ASP A 7 -1.71 0.32 -0.22
C ASP A 7 -1.85 1.85 -0.23
N ALA A 8 -2.19 2.41 -1.38
CA ALA A 8 -2.36 3.86 -1.50
C ALA A 8 -3.47 4.37 -0.57
N SER A 9 -4.57 3.61 -0.41
CA SER A 9 -5.70 4.04 0.43
C SER A 9 -5.30 4.19 1.89
N ALA A 10 -4.50 3.27 2.42
CA ALA A 10 -4.02 3.32 3.80
C ALA A 10 -3.08 4.52 4.01
N VAL A 11 -2.15 4.73 3.09
CA VAL A 11 -1.22 5.87 3.16
C VAL A 11 -1.96 7.20 3.05
N MET A 12 -2.93 7.29 2.14
CA MET A 12 -3.76 8.50 1.99
C MET A 12 -4.58 8.76 3.25
N ALA A 13 -5.17 7.72 3.85
CA ALA A 13 -5.91 7.85 5.10
C ALA A 13 -5.03 8.42 6.22
N PHE A 14 -3.78 7.98 6.30
CA PHE A 14 -2.83 8.49 7.27
C PHE A 14 -2.54 9.98 7.05
N PHE A 15 -2.22 10.39 5.82
CA PHE A 15 -1.92 11.80 5.53
C PHE A 15 -3.13 12.72 5.69
N GLU A 16 -4.33 12.23 5.41
CA GLU A 16 -5.55 13.01 5.48
C GLU A 16 -6.30 12.87 6.81
N ASN A 17 -5.71 12.15 7.75
CA ASN A 17 -6.29 11.88 9.07
C ASN A 17 -7.72 11.34 8.99
N ARG A 18 -7.94 10.38 8.06
CA ARG A 18 -9.24 9.71 7.87
C ARG A 18 -9.30 8.42 8.67
N THR A 19 -10.43 7.71 8.58
CA THR A 19 -10.62 6.38 9.19
C THR A 19 -9.48 5.46 8.76
N GLY A 20 -8.85 4.81 9.73
CA GLY A 20 -7.68 3.96 9.51
C GLY A 20 -6.34 4.63 9.83
N ALA A 21 -6.30 5.96 9.95
CA ALA A 21 -5.07 6.70 10.22
C ALA A 21 -4.38 6.25 11.50
N GLU A 22 -5.15 6.01 12.57
CA GLU A 22 -4.59 5.57 13.86
C GLU A 22 -3.90 4.22 13.76
N LYS A 23 -4.47 3.29 12.99
CA LYS A 23 -3.87 1.97 12.78
C LYS A 23 -2.56 2.08 12.01
N VAL A 24 -2.52 2.91 10.97
CA VAL A 24 -1.30 3.14 10.19
C VAL A 24 -0.24 3.79 11.07
N GLU A 25 -0.60 4.77 11.89
CA GLU A 25 0.32 5.41 12.84
C GLU A 25 0.92 4.39 13.82
N GLU A 26 0.08 3.49 14.35
CA GLU A 26 0.53 2.40 15.22
C GLU A 26 1.57 1.52 14.52
N LEU A 27 1.31 1.14 13.28
CA LEU A 27 2.21 0.30 12.50
C LEU A 27 3.55 1.00 12.20
N ILE A 28 3.50 2.31 11.91
CA ILE A 28 4.70 3.11 11.74
C ILE A 28 5.53 3.11 13.03
N GLY A 29 4.88 3.30 14.18
CA GLY A 29 5.54 3.27 15.48
C GLY A 29 6.23 1.94 15.75
N LEU A 30 5.59 0.82 15.42
CA LEU A 30 6.17 -0.51 15.56
C LEU A 30 7.39 -0.68 14.64
N ALA A 31 7.31 -0.19 13.40
CA ALA A 31 8.42 -0.25 12.46
C ALA A 31 9.63 0.57 12.93
N VAL A 32 9.39 1.75 13.49
CA VAL A 32 10.45 2.59 14.08
C VAL A 32 11.16 1.83 15.21
N GLN A 33 10.42 1.05 16.00
CA GLN A 33 10.98 0.25 17.10
C GLN A 33 11.64 -1.05 16.63
N GLY A 34 11.64 -1.33 15.33
CA GLY A 34 12.18 -2.58 14.79
C GLY A 34 11.28 -3.79 15.04
N LYS A 35 10.02 -3.58 15.41
CA LYS A 35 9.05 -4.64 15.72
C LYS A 35 8.11 -4.97 14.56
N GLY A 36 8.30 -4.35 13.42
CA GLY A 36 7.50 -4.58 12.21
C GLY A 36 8.24 -4.10 10.99
N GLU A 37 7.80 -4.55 9.83
CA GLU A 37 8.34 -4.17 8.53
C GLU A 37 7.19 -3.67 7.67
N LEU A 38 7.30 -2.44 7.17
CA LEU A 38 6.29 -1.84 6.30
C LEU A 38 6.81 -1.80 4.86
N LEU A 39 5.97 -2.26 3.94
CA LEU A 39 6.27 -2.30 2.51
C LEU A 39 5.19 -1.55 1.74
N MET A 40 5.57 -0.96 0.61
CA MET A 40 4.63 -0.30 -0.29
C MET A 40 5.07 -0.57 -1.73
N SER A 41 4.13 -0.95 -2.58
CA SER A 41 4.41 -1.09 -4.01
C SER A 41 4.72 0.28 -4.63
N VAL A 42 5.73 0.33 -5.50
CA VAL A 42 6.04 1.55 -6.25
C VAL A 42 4.85 2.00 -7.10
N VAL A 43 4.00 1.08 -7.54
CA VAL A 43 2.78 1.41 -8.29
C VAL A 43 1.84 2.24 -7.42
N ASN A 44 1.65 1.85 -6.16
CA ASN A 44 0.82 2.60 -5.22
C ASN A 44 1.48 3.91 -4.78
N TRP A 45 2.79 3.95 -4.69
CA TRP A 45 3.53 5.18 -4.46
C TRP A 45 3.19 6.20 -5.55
N GLY A 46 3.17 5.76 -6.82
CA GLY A 46 2.74 6.60 -7.94
C GLY A 46 1.29 7.04 -7.83
N GLU A 47 0.38 6.16 -7.36
CA GLU A 47 -1.02 6.53 -7.13
C GLU A 47 -1.18 7.62 -6.08
N VAL A 48 -0.43 7.56 -4.99
CA VAL A 48 -0.44 8.61 -3.97
C VAL A 48 -0.03 9.93 -4.61
N TYR A 49 1.04 9.90 -5.40
CA TYR A 49 1.57 11.10 -6.05
C TYR A 49 0.53 11.78 -6.94
N TYR A 50 -0.03 11.05 -7.92
CA TYR A 50 -0.96 11.68 -8.86
C TYR A 50 -2.30 12.03 -8.19
N SER A 51 -2.74 11.25 -7.20
CA SER A 51 -4.00 11.53 -6.50
C SER A 51 -3.92 12.85 -5.73
N ILE A 52 -2.83 13.08 -5.02
CA ILE A 52 -2.64 14.33 -4.27
C ILE A 52 -2.44 15.49 -5.23
N TRP A 53 -1.69 15.28 -6.33
CA TRP A 53 -1.52 16.31 -7.35
C TRP A 53 -2.87 16.79 -7.90
N ARG A 54 -3.75 15.84 -8.26
CA ARG A 54 -5.06 16.17 -8.82
C ARG A 54 -5.98 16.89 -7.84
N THR A 55 -5.90 16.58 -6.57
CA THR A 55 -6.82 17.13 -5.56
C THR A 55 -6.26 18.34 -4.82
N LYS A 56 -4.95 18.42 -4.61
CA LYS A 56 -4.31 19.46 -3.79
C LYS A 56 -3.16 20.18 -4.48
N GLY A 57 -2.80 19.80 -5.70
CA GLY A 57 -1.77 20.46 -6.50
C GLY A 57 -0.39 19.84 -6.37
N GLU A 58 0.51 20.30 -7.25
CA GLU A 58 1.86 19.77 -7.40
C GLU A 58 2.69 19.89 -6.12
N ALA A 59 2.65 21.05 -5.47
CA ALA A 59 3.45 21.29 -4.27
C ALA A 59 3.07 20.32 -3.15
N ALA A 60 1.77 20.10 -2.93
CA ALA A 60 1.29 19.16 -1.91
C ALA A 60 1.71 17.72 -2.25
N ALA A 61 1.67 17.35 -3.52
CA ALA A 61 2.08 16.02 -3.97
C ALA A 61 3.56 15.77 -3.71
N LYS A 62 4.42 16.74 -4.02
CA LYS A 62 5.87 16.64 -3.76
C LYS A 62 6.18 16.59 -2.27
N THR A 63 5.44 17.34 -1.46
CA THR A 63 5.57 17.27 -0.01
C THR A 63 5.21 15.89 0.52
N ALA A 64 4.14 15.28 0.01
CA ALA A 64 3.74 13.94 0.41
C ALA A 64 4.83 12.90 0.10
N LEU A 65 5.48 12.98 -1.07
CA LEU A 65 6.58 12.07 -1.40
C LEU A 65 7.76 12.25 -0.45
N ALA A 66 8.09 13.50 -0.10
CA ALA A 66 9.16 13.78 0.85
C ALA A 66 8.83 13.21 2.23
N GLU A 67 7.58 13.29 2.66
CA GLU A 67 7.13 12.73 3.93
C GLU A 67 7.21 11.20 3.93
N ILE A 68 6.78 10.55 2.84
CA ILE A 68 6.90 9.09 2.71
C ILE A 68 8.36 8.67 2.83
N ALA A 69 9.27 9.43 2.23
CA ALA A 69 10.71 9.14 2.28
C ALA A 69 11.28 9.19 3.71
N GLN A 70 10.61 9.89 4.63
CA GLN A 70 11.02 9.97 6.04
C GLN A 70 10.41 8.86 6.90
N LEU A 71 9.45 8.12 6.37
CA LEU A 71 8.79 7.05 7.11
C LEU A 71 9.53 5.72 6.92
N PRO A 72 9.43 4.79 7.89
CA PRO A 72 10.07 3.48 7.78
C PRO A 72 9.27 2.55 6.86
N ILE A 73 9.03 2.99 5.62
CA ILE A 73 8.31 2.25 4.59
C ILE A 73 9.27 1.94 3.46
N GLN A 74 9.45 0.65 3.17
CA GLN A 74 10.25 0.21 2.03
C GLN A 74 9.40 0.25 0.77
N ILE A 75 9.81 1.04 -0.22
CA ILE A 75 9.18 1.05 -1.53
C ILE A 75 9.76 -0.11 -2.35
N VAL A 76 8.89 -1.00 -2.82
CA VAL A 76 9.28 -2.21 -3.54
C VAL A 76 8.98 -2.04 -5.03
N LEU A 77 9.99 -2.25 -5.86
CA LEU A 77 9.85 -2.10 -7.31
C LEU A 77 8.95 -3.19 -7.90
N ALA A 78 8.24 -2.83 -8.97
CA ALA A 78 7.39 -3.77 -9.71
C ALA A 78 8.24 -4.51 -10.75
N ASP A 79 8.93 -5.54 -10.31
CA ASP A 79 9.75 -6.37 -11.18
C ASP A 79 8.90 -7.37 -11.99
N PHE A 80 9.55 -8.23 -12.78
CA PHE A 80 8.84 -9.21 -13.59
C PHE A 80 8.01 -10.19 -12.76
N GLU A 81 8.54 -10.66 -11.63
CA GLU A 81 7.83 -11.62 -10.78
C GLU A 81 6.54 -11.02 -10.20
N VAL A 82 6.64 -9.82 -9.64
CA VAL A 82 5.48 -9.11 -9.09
C VAL A 82 4.47 -8.81 -10.19
N THR A 83 4.94 -8.31 -11.34
CA THR A 83 4.07 -7.93 -12.45
C THR A 83 3.35 -9.15 -13.04
N LYS A 84 4.02 -10.28 -13.16
CA LYS A 84 3.40 -11.50 -13.66
C LYS A 84 2.26 -11.94 -12.75
N LEU A 85 2.49 -11.97 -11.44
CA LEU A 85 1.45 -12.35 -10.49
C LEU A 85 0.31 -11.33 -10.46
N ALA A 86 0.62 -10.04 -10.56
CA ALA A 86 -0.40 -8.98 -10.65
C ALA A 86 -1.30 -9.19 -11.89
N ALA A 87 -0.69 -9.52 -13.02
CA ALA A 87 -1.44 -9.80 -14.25
C ALA A 87 -2.32 -11.05 -14.12
N GLU A 88 -1.84 -12.09 -13.45
CA GLU A 88 -2.61 -13.29 -13.15
C GLU A 88 -3.83 -12.96 -12.27
N PHE A 89 -3.63 -12.15 -11.23
CA PHE A 89 -4.76 -11.69 -10.39
C PHE A 89 -5.76 -10.85 -11.20
N LYS A 90 -5.27 -9.98 -12.08
CA LYS A 90 -6.15 -9.18 -12.93
C LYS A 90 -6.99 -10.05 -13.86
N ALA A 91 -6.41 -11.13 -14.39
CA ALA A 91 -7.13 -12.05 -15.27
C ALA A 91 -8.22 -12.84 -14.53
N GLN A 92 -8.03 -13.08 -13.23
CA GLN A 92 -8.89 -13.97 -12.43
C GLN A 92 -9.88 -13.24 -11.53
N HIS A 93 -9.66 -11.97 -11.23
CA HIS A 93 -10.43 -11.23 -10.25
C HIS A 93 -10.86 -9.85 -10.77
N LYS A 94 -11.99 -9.36 -10.26
CA LYS A 94 -12.46 -8.00 -10.53
C LYS A 94 -11.78 -7.04 -9.55
N LEU A 95 -10.58 -6.62 -9.88
CA LEU A 95 -9.78 -5.74 -9.07
C LEU A 95 -9.02 -4.77 -9.99
N PRO A 96 -8.97 -3.47 -9.68
CA PRO A 96 -8.17 -2.53 -10.46
C PRO A 96 -6.72 -3.00 -10.58
N TYR A 97 -6.07 -2.73 -11.71
CA TYR A 97 -4.74 -3.27 -11.98
C TYR A 97 -3.71 -2.84 -10.94
N ALA A 98 -3.73 -1.58 -10.52
CA ALA A 98 -2.82 -1.10 -9.48
C ALA A 98 -2.99 -1.90 -8.18
N ASP A 99 -4.22 -2.27 -7.82
CA ASP A 99 -4.50 -3.07 -6.63
C ASP A 99 -3.98 -4.51 -6.78
N CYS A 100 -3.92 -5.01 -8.01
CA CYS A 100 -3.34 -6.34 -8.27
C CYS A 100 -1.84 -6.38 -7.94
N PHE A 101 -1.12 -5.28 -8.14
CA PHE A 101 0.29 -5.18 -7.76
C PHE A 101 0.46 -5.25 -6.25
N VAL A 102 -0.43 -4.63 -5.50
CA VAL A 102 -0.40 -4.68 -4.03
C VAL A 102 -0.68 -6.11 -3.54
N ALA A 103 -1.70 -6.74 -4.11
CA ALA A 103 -2.04 -8.12 -3.75
C ALA A 103 -0.89 -9.08 -4.08
N ALA A 104 -0.25 -8.91 -5.23
CA ALA A 104 0.89 -9.72 -5.65
C ALA A 104 2.08 -9.55 -4.69
N LEU A 105 2.41 -8.30 -4.35
CA LEU A 105 3.48 -8.01 -3.40
C LEU A 105 3.20 -8.66 -2.05
N THR A 106 1.97 -8.53 -1.56
CA THR A 106 1.54 -9.10 -0.29
C THR A 106 1.78 -10.61 -0.27
N LYS A 107 1.35 -11.30 -1.32
CA LYS A 107 1.53 -12.76 -1.42
C LYS A 107 2.99 -13.16 -1.52
N LEU A 108 3.76 -12.52 -2.39
CA LEU A 108 5.16 -12.86 -2.63
C LEU A 108 6.04 -12.61 -1.40
N ARG A 109 5.74 -11.58 -0.64
CA ARG A 109 6.51 -11.25 0.57
C ARG A 109 5.98 -11.94 1.82
N ARG A 110 4.94 -12.76 1.70
CA ARG A 110 4.28 -13.42 2.84
C ARG A 110 3.90 -12.42 3.92
N ALA A 111 3.32 -11.31 3.48
CA ALA A 111 2.90 -10.20 4.31
C ALA A 111 1.39 -10.21 4.51
N SER A 112 0.89 -9.24 5.28
CA SER A 112 -0.53 -8.93 5.38
C SER A 112 -0.76 -7.56 4.76
N LEU A 113 -1.85 -7.40 4.02
CA LEU A 113 -2.23 -6.12 3.42
C LEU A 113 -3.12 -5.36 4.40
N MET A 114 -2.78 -4.09 4.63
CA MET A 114 -3.63 -3.13 5.33
C MET A 114 -4.18 -2.14 4.30
N ALA A 115 -5.49 -2.05 4.20
CA ALA A 115 -6.15 -1.18 3.22
C ALA A 115 -7.47 -0.67 3.79
N THR A 116 -7.92 0.49 3.30
CA THR A 116 -9.26 0.99 3.57
C THR A 116 -10.21 0.65 2.43
N ASP A 117 -9.67 0.32 1.26
CA ASP A 117 -10.45 0.03 0.06
C ASP A 117 -11.04 -1.38 0.10
N ARG A 118 -12.37 -1.46 0.06
CA ARG A 118 -13.10 -2.73 0.16
C ARG A 118 -13.03 -3.56 -1.12
N ASP A 119 -12.55 -3.01 -2.22
CA ASP A 119 -12.35 -3.76 -3.46
C ASP A 119 -11.39 -4.95 -3.26
N PHE A 120 -10.47 -4.86 -2.30
CA PHE A 120 -9.56 -5.96 -1.96
C PHE A 120 -10.26 -7.22 -1.47
N ARG A 121 -11.54 -7.16 -1.10
CA ARG A 121 -12.32 -8.36 -0.77
C ARG A 121 -12.31 -9.38 -1.90
N ALA A 122 -12.16 -8.93 -3.15
CA ALA A 122 -12.09 -9.82 -4.31
C ALA A 122 -10.93 -10.84 -4.20
N VAL A 123 -9.89 -10.54 -3.46
CA VAL A 123 -8.71 -11.41 -3.29
C VAL A 123 -8.51 -11.88 -1.85
N ALA A 124 -9.50 -11.70 -0.99
CA ALA A 124 -9.41 -12.04 0.44
C ALA A 124 -9.11 -13.53 0.71
N ARG A 125 -9.40 -14.41 -0.26
CA ARG A 125 -9.13 -15.86 -0.13
C ARG A 125 -7.70 -16.23 -0.52
N VAL A 126 -6.98 -15.35 -1.21
CA VAL A 126 -5.64 -15.67 -1.74
C VAL A 126 -4.53 -14.84 -1.10
N ILE A 127 -4.88 -13.83 -0.32
CA ILE A 127 -3.91 -13.02 0.44
C ILE A 127 -4.42 -12.81 1.87
N SER A 128 -3.51 -12.46 2.76
CA SER A 128 -3.87 -12.02 4.11
C SER A 128 -4.26 -10.55 4.05
N LEU A 129 -5.52 -10.23 4.37
CA LEU A 129 -6.08 -8.89 4.25
C LEU A 129 -6.66 -8.43 5.59
N GLN A 130 -6.34 -7.19 5.97
CA GLN A 130 -7.00 -6.49 7.05
C GLN A 130 -7.52 -5.14 6.54
N LEU A 131 -8.84 -4.98 6.54
CA LEU A 131 -9.47 -3.70 6.23
C LEU A 131 -9.50 -2.84 7.49
N ILE A 132 -9.15 -1.58 7.33
CA ILE A 132 -9.02 -0.64 8.46
C ILE A 132 -9.88 0.62 8.30
#